data_932116feb9eff723755e00b01cd061bd
#
_entry.id   932116feb9eff723755e00b01cd061bd
#
_cell.length_a   1.000
_cell.length_b   1.000
_cell.length_c   1.000
_cell.angle_alpha   90.00
_cell.angle_beta   90.00
_cell.angle_gamma   90.00
#
_symmetry.space_group_name_H-M   'P 1'
#
loop_
_entity.id
_entity.type
_entity.pdbx_description
1 polymer ?
#
loop_
_entity_poly.entity_id
_entity_poly.type
_entity_poly.pdbx_seq_one_letter_code
_entity_poly.pdbx_strand_id
1 'polypeptide(L)'
;MLEIGNLSKQFGGLSALSDVSFGIRKGEILSLIGPNGAGKTTCLNLITGFYTPSAGRVRYGDADITGRAPYAIAQVGLIRTFQKTNVLKGLTVFGNVLTARHRHGDTSVLRAFFPGKAQRQREERLRDEAAAIVEQVGLAARMNVEADSLSCGELRLLEVAIALSAGPRLLMLDEPAAGLNTQEAQQLGGVLKRLMGTSVEAMLLVEHNMALVMEVSDRIVVLNFGRKIAEGAPADVRNNSAVIEAYLGMPAT
;
A
#
# COMPACT_ATOMS: atom_id res chain seq x y z
N MET A 1 -14.36 -6.31 3.79
CA MET A 1 -12.96 -6.80 3.90
C MET A 1 -12.23 -6.11 5.04
N LEU A 2 -12.09 -4.79 5.02
CA LEU A 2 -11.61 -3.96 6.14
C LEU A 2 -12.71 -3.02 6.59
N GLU A 3 -12.91 -2.90 7.90
CA GLU A 3 -13.88 -1.99 8.51
C GLU A 3 -13.18 -1.12 9.56
N ILE A 4 -13.36 0.17 9.47
CA ILE A 4 -12.87 1.18 10.39
C ILE A 4 -14.08 1.84 11.02
N GLY A 5 -14.20 1.75 12.35
CA GLY A 5 -15.33 2.28 13.10
C GLY A 5 -14.89 3.29 14.15
N ASN A 6 -15.35 4.53 14.03
CA ASN A 6 -15.17 5.66 14.96
C ASN A 6 -13.71 5.87 15.39
N LEU A 7 -12.77 5.68 14.44
CA LEU A 7 -11.34 5.69 14.69
C LEU A 7 -10.87 7.09 15.07
N SER A 8 -10.24 7.20 16.24
CA SER A 8 -9.73 8.47 16.77
C SER A 8 -8.32 8.32 17.30
N LYS A 9 -7.52 9.38 17.17
CA LYS A 9 -6.15 9.45 17.71
C LYS A 9 -5.83 10.83 18.23
N GLN A 10 -5.38 10.87 19.48
CA GLN A 10 -4.87 12.06 20.12
C GLN A 10 -3.38 11.90 20.43
N PHE A 11 -2.61 12.95 20.22
CA PHE A 11 -1.21 13.08 20.63
C PHE A 11 -1.11 14.26 21.59
N GLY A 12 -1.02 13.97 22.89
CA GLY A 12 -1.13 15.03 23.90
C GLY A 12 -2.45 15.80 23.75
N GLY A 13 -2.38 17.10 23.54
CA GLY A 13 -3.57 17.95 23.34
C GLY A 13 -4.06 18.05 21.86
N LEU A 14 -3.34 17.44 20.91
CA LEU A 14 -3.68 17.51 19.48
C LEU A 14 -4.52 16.30 19.05
N SER A 15 -5.71 16.53 18.51
CA SER A 15 -6.52 15.50 17.88
C SER A 15 -6.11 15.36 16.41
N ALA A 16 -5.39 14.29 16.09
CA ALA A 16 -4.91 14.01 14.74
C ALA A 16 -5.95 13.25 13.89
N LEU A 17 -6.87 12.53 14.53
CA LEU A 17 -7.99 11.84 13.90
C LEU A 17 -9.19 11.85 14.87
N SER A 18 -10.39 12.14 14.36
CA SER A 18 -11.62 12.27 15.15
C SER A 18 -12.75 11.54 14.47
N ASP A 19 -13.21 10.45 15.05
CA ASP A 19 -14.43 9.73 14.68
C ASP A 19 -14.50 9.34 13.20
N VAL A 20 -13.40 8.82 12.64
CA VAL A 20 -13.33 8.41 11.23
C VAL A 20 -13.86 6.99 11.07
N SER A 21 -14.84 6.83 10.18
CA SER A 21 -15.44 5.54 9.85
C SER A 21 -15.54 5.37 8.35
N PHE A 22 -15.02 4.25 7.82
CA PHE A 22 -15.17 3.80 6.43
C PHE A 22 -14.80 2.32 6.33
N GLY A 23 -15.08 1.71 5.18
CA GLY A 23 -14.70 0.32 4.95
C GLY A 23 -14.12 0.13 3.56
N ILE A 24 -13.41 -0.98 3.34
CA ILE A 24 -12.87 -1.41 2.05
C ILE A 24 -13.50 -2.74 1.69
N ARG A 25 -14.05 -2.85 0.47
CA ARG A 25 -14.69 -4.06 -0.05
C ARG A 25 -13.68 -4.89 -0.83
N LYS A 26 -14.00 -6.16 -1.06
CA LYS A 26 -13.27 -6.97 -2.04
C LYS A 26 -13.54 -6.45 -3.45
N GLY A 27 -12.52 -6.48 -4.30
CA GLY A 27 -12.62 -5.98 -5.67
C GLY A 27 -12.56 -4.46 -5.78
N GLU A 28 -12.19 -3.73 -4.71
CA GLU A 28 -12.23 -2.28 -4.64
C GLU A 28 -10.85 -1.67 -4.50
N ILE A 29 -10.58 -0.64 -5.30
CA ILE A 29 -9.50 0.33 -5.05
C ILE A 29 -10.14 1.53 -4.34
N LEU A 30 -9.94 1.65 -3.03
CA LEU A 30 -10.35 2.80 -2.24
C LEU A 30 -9.19 3.78 -2.14
N SER A 31 -9.42 5.04 -2.49
CA SER A 31 -8.44 6.10 -2.22
C SER A 31 -8.80 6.90 -0.98
N LEU A 32 -7.78 7.19 -0.15
CA LEU A 32 -7.87 8.09 1.00
C LEU A 32 -7.09 9.36 0.66
N ILE A 33 -7.81 10.46 0.46
CA ILE A 33 -7.23 11.74 0.06
C ILE A 33 -7.49 12.83 1.10
N GLY A 34 -6.89 13.98 0.91
CA GLY A 34 -7.07 15.17 1.73
C GLY A 34 -5.82 16.03 1.75
N PRO A 35 -5.91 17.28 2.21
CA PRO A 35 -4.78 18.19 2.32
C PRO A 35 -3.65 17.65 3.21
N ASN A 36 -2.51 18.33 3.19
CA ASN A 36 -1.42 18.04 4.13
C ASN A 36 -1.91 18.28 5.57
N GLY A 37 -1.57 17.36 6.47
CA GLY A 37 -2.08 17.42 7.85
C GLY A 37 -3.51 16.92 8.05
N ALA A 38 -4.22 16.45 7.00
CA ALA A 38 -5.59 15.94 7.12
C ALA A 38 -5.74 14.67 7.96
N GLY A 39 -4.64 13.99 8.33
CA GLY A 39 -4.67 12.77 9.14
C GLY A 39 -4.49 11.47 8.36
N LYS A 40 -4.23 11.52 7.05
CA LYS A 40 -4.08 10.32 6.18
C LYS A 40 -3.03 9.33 6.70
N THR A 41 -1.81 9.78 6.93
CA THR A 41 -0.71 8.94 7.45
C THR A 41 -1.00 8.44 8.86
N THR A 42 -1.67 9.24 9.70
CA THR A 42 -2.13 8.80 11.02
C THR A 42 -3.14 7.66 10.89
N CYS A 43 -4.10 7.79 9.97
CA CYS A 43 -5.09 6.74 9.69
C CYS A 43 -4.41 5.44 9.25
N LEU A 44 -3.46 5.50 8.28
CA LEU A 44 -2.67 4.34 7.88
C LEU A 44 -1.90 3.71 9.03
N ASN A 45 -1.24 4.52 9.87
CA ASN A 45 -0.47 4.04 11.02
C ASN A 45 -1.35 3.33 12.06
N LEU A 46 -2.60 3.78 12.24
CA LEU A 46 -3.57 3.13 13.11
C LEU A 46 -4.04 1.79 12.54
N ILE A 47 -4.35 1.75 11.24
CA ILE A 47 -4.78 0.51 10.55
C ILE A 47 -3.67 -0.54 10.57
N THR A 48 -2.43 -0.11 10.39
CA THR A 48 -1.26 -1.00 10.28
C THR A 48 -0.56 -1.27 11.60
N GLY A 49 -1.11 -0.77 12.73
CA GLY A 49 -0.62 -1.07 14.09
C GLY A 49 0.65 -0.34 14.52
N PHE A 50 1.12 0.67 13.74
CA PHE A 50 2.23 1.54 14.16
C PHE A 50 1.80 2.50 15.29
N TYR A 51 0.51 2.82 15.35
CA TYR A 51 -0.08 3.56 16.45
C TYR A 51 -1.27 2.80 17.02
N THR A 52 -1.46 2.87 18.33
CA THR A 52 -2.67 2.41 18.98
C THR A 52 -3.72 3.53 18.94
N PRO A 53 -4.96 3.27 18.52
CA PRO A 53 -6.01 4.27 18.54
C PRO A 53 -6.35 4.72 19.96
N SER A 54 -6.78 5.96 20.10
CA SER A 54 -7.33 6.49 21.37
C SER A 54 -8.79 6.05 21.57
N ALA A 55 -9.53 5.84 20.47
CA ALA A 55 -10.88 5.28 20.45
C ALA A 55 -11.18 4.68 19.08
N GLY A 56 -12.25 3.88 19.00
CA GLY A 56 -12.68 3.20 17.79
C GLY A 56 -12.01 1.84 17.60
N ARG A 57 -12.29 1.21 16.48
CA ARG A 57 -11.80 -0.14 16.16
C ARG A 57 -11.46 -0.31 14.69
N VAL A 58 -10.61 -1.29 14.41
CA VAL A 58 -10.26 -1.75 13.06
C VAL A 58 -10.52 -3.25 12.98
N ARG A 59 -11.37 -3.69 12.06
CA ARG A 59 -11.67 -5.11 11.79
C ARG A 59 -11.21 -5.49 10.41
N TYR A 60 -10.58 -6.65 10.30
CA TYR A 60 -10.17 -7.24 9.03
C TYR A 60 -10.78 -8.63 8.87
N GLY A 61 -11.73 -8.77 7.95
CA GLY A 61 -12.62 -9.92 7.93
C GLY A 61 -13.41 -10.00 9.24
N ASP A 62 -13.35 -11.16 9.90
CA ASP A 62 -14.00 -11.39 11.19
C ASP A 62 -13.11 -11.05 12.40
N ALA A 63 -11.84 -10.74 12.15
CA ALA A 63 -10.86 -10.49 13.20
C ALA A 63 -10.80 -9.00 13.58
N ASP A 64 -10.81 -8.71 14.89
CA ASP A 64 -10.42 -7.42 15.42
C ASP A 64 -8.88 -7.32 15.42
N ILE A 65 -8.36 -6.33 14.69
CA ILE A 65 -6.92 -6.07 14.57
C ILE A 65 -6.50 -4.77 15.28
N THR A 66 -7.41 -4.15 16.03
CA THR A 66 -7.19 -2.89 16.73
C THR A 66 -5.96 -2.96 17.65
N GLY A 67 -4.98 -2.10 17.40
CA GLY A 67 -3.76 -2.02 18.21
C GLY A 67 -2.84 -3.25 18.17
N ARG A 68 -3.07 -4.22 17.28
CA ARG A 68 -2.15 -5.32 17.07
C ARG A 68 -0.83 -4.82 16.49
N ALA A 69 0.26 -5.52 16.81
CA ALA A 69 1.58 -5.21 16.28
C ALA A 69 1.63 -5.34 14.74
N PRO A 70 2.41 -4.50 14.03
CA PRO A 70 2.46 -4.49 12.57
C PRO A 70 2.77 -5.85 11.93
N TYR A 71 3.65 -6.64 12.54
CA TYR A 71 3.97 -7.97 12.03
C TYR A 71 2.77 -8.93 12.06
N ALA A 72 1.92 -8.84 13.12
CA ALA A 72 0.73 -9.67 13.24
C ALA A 72 -0.36 -9.26 12.23
N ILE A 73 -0.43 -7.98 11.90
CA ILE A 73 -1.32 -7.45 10.86
C ILE A 73 -0.83 -7.88 9.48
N ALA A 74 0.48 -7.84 9.23
CA ALA A 74 1.06 -8.33 7.98
C ALA A 74 0.82 -9.84 7.77
N GLN A 75 0.85 -10.65 8.83
CA GLN A 75 0.59 -12.11 8.76
C GLN A 75 -0.86 -12.44 8.30
N VAL A 76 -1.83 -11.58 8.54
CA VAL A 76 -3.20 -11.79 8.04
C VAL A 76 -3.41 -11.28 6.61
N GLY A 77 -2.34 -10.84 5.94
CA GLY A 77 -2.36 -10.44 4.52
C GLY A 77 -2.67 -8.96 4.29
N LEU A 78 -2.56 -8.10 5.30
CA LEU A 78 -2.64 -6.66 5.15
C LEU A 78 -1.21 -6.10 5.06
N ILE A 79 -0.77 -5.78 3.85
CA ILE A 79 0.60 -5.34 3.55
C ILE A 79 0.58 -3.86 3.15
N ARG A 80 1.52 -3.09 3.70
CA ARG A 80 1.73 -1.67 3.37
C ARG A 80 3.08 -1.44 2.73
N THR A 81 3.12 -0.63 1.66
CA THR A 81 4.37 -0.01 1.21
C THR A 81 4.75 1.15 2.14
N PHE A 82 6.02 1.44 2.28
CA PHE A 82 6.50 2.55 3.10
C PHE A 82 7.00 3.69 2.20
N GLN A 83 6.85 4.93 2.67
CA GLN A 83 7.37 6.13 1.97
C GLN A 83 8.90 6.10 1.77
N LYS A 84 9.64 5.41 2.64
CA LYS A 84 11.09 5.20 2.45
C LYS A 84 11.31 3.92 1.68
N THR A 85 12.00 4.03 0.56
CA THR A 85 12.38 2.94 -0.33
C THR A 85 13.07 1.82 0.44
N ASN A 86 12.40 0.67 0.60
CA ASN A 86 12.98 -0.54 1.17
C ASN A 86 13.71 -1.38 0.11
N VAL A 87 14.18 -0.74 -0.96
CA VAL A 87 14.92 -1.39 -2.02
C VAL A 87 16.36 -1.62 -1.55
N LEU A 88 16.82 -2.84 -1.68
CA LEU A 88 18.20 -3.20 -1.40
C LEU A 88 19.08 -2.76 -2.58
N LYS A 89 19.81 -1.67 -2.36
CA LYS A 89 20.81 -1.15 -3.29
C LYS A 89 21.87 -2.21 -3.53
N GLY A 90 22.40 -2.27 -4.74
CA GLY A 90 23.39 -3.31 -5.12
C GLY A 90 22.81 -4.70 -5.39
N LEU A 91 21.49 -4.90 -5.23
CA LEU A 91 20.79 -6.06 -5.76
C LEU A 91 20.04 -5.71 -7.05
N THR A 92 19.92 -6.71 -7.93
CA THR A 92 19.08 -6.59 -9.12
C THR A 92 17.59 -6.47 -8.74
N VAL A 93 16.75 -6.06 -9.68
CA VAL A 93 15.29 -6.09 -9.55
C VAL A 93 14.82 -7.47 -9.06
N PHE A 94 15.26 -8.52 -9.75
CA PHE A 94 14.94 -9.90 -9.36
C PHE A 94 15.46 -10.26 -7.97
N GLY A 95 16.71 -9.87 -7.64
CA GLY A 95 17.30 -10.12 -6.33
C GLY A 95 16.51 -9.50 -5.18
N ASN A 96 15.98 -8.27 -5.36
CA ASN A 96 15.12 -7.59 -4.39
C ASN A 96 13.82 -8.38 -4.15
N VAL A 97 13.12 -8.74 -5.23
CA VAL A 97 11.84 -9.47 -5.16
C VAL A 97 12.02 -10.86 -4.56
N LEU A 98 13.07 -11.59 -4.98
CA LEU A 98 13.39 -12.90 -4.44
C LEU A 98 13.73 -12.85 -2.94
N THR A 99 14.51 -11.85 -2.50
CA THR A 99 14.84 -11.66 -1.08
C THR A 99 13.58 -11.39 -0.25
N ALA A 100 12.66 -10.57 -0.75
CA ALA A 100 11.38 -10.31 -0.08
C ALA A 100 10.51 -11.59 0.01
N ARG A 101 10.56 -12.45 -1.00
CA ARG A 101 9.83 -13.72 -1.03
C ARG A 101 10.37 -14.74 -0.03
N HIS A 102 11.69 -14.75 0.22
CA HIS A 102 12.34 -15.66 1.18
C HIS A 102 11.90 -15.45 2.64
N ARG A 103 11.34 -14.30 3.03
CA ARG A 103 10.85 -14.04 4.40
C ARG A 103 9.77 -15.01 4.88
N HIS A 104 9.14 -15.75 3.98
CA HIS A 104 8.16 -16.80 4.30
C HIS A 104 8.79 -18.20 4.40
N GLY A 105 10.12 -18.31 4.41
CA GLY A 105 10.84 -19.57 4.42
C GLY A 105 11.39 -19.97 5.80
N ASP A 106 11.27 -21.26 6.18
CA ASP A 106 11.98 -21.86 7.30
C ASP A 106 13.49 -21.72 7.11
N THR A 107 14.11 -20.87 7.91
CA THR A 107 15.57 -20.67 7.96
C THR A 107 16.22 -21.63 8.94
N SER A 108 16.17 -22.94 8.67
CA SER A 108 17.06 -23.87 9.35
C SER A 108 18.45 -23.76 8.70
N VAL A 109 19.38 -23.13 9.39
CA VAL A 109 20.79 -22.96 8.94
C VAL A 109 21.41 -24.29 8.56
N LEU A 110 21.08 -25.39 9.26
CA LEU A 110 21.55 -26.74 8.96
C LEU A 110 21.05 -27.26 7.60
N ARG A 111 19.85 -26.89 7.16
CA ARG A 111 19.29 -27.27 5.84
C ARG A 111 19.92 -26.50 4.67
N ALA A 112 20.51 -25.34 4.93
CA ALA A 112 21.21 -24.55 3.91
C ALA A 112 22.51 -25.23 3.46
N PHE A 113 23.18 -26.00 4.32
CA PHE A 113 24.43 -26.71 4.00
C PHE A 113 24.22 -28.03 3.23
N PHE A 114 23.04 -28.64 3.34
CA PHE A 114 22.70 -29.88 2.63
C PHE A 114 21.32 -29.81 1.99
N PRO A 115 21.16 -29.12 0.84
CA PRO A 115 19.90 -28.97 0.18
C PRO A 115 19.42 -30.28 -0.43
N GLY A 116 18.44 -30.94 0.20
CA GLY A 116 17.75 -32.09 -0.36
C GLY A 116 16.88 -31.71 -1.57
N LYS A 117 16.34 -32.71 -2.30
CA LYS A 117 15.48 -32.51 -3.49
C LYS A 117 14.30 -31.55 -3.19
N ALA A 118 13.65 -31.67 -2.04
CA ALA A 118 12.55 -30.81 -1.62
C ALA A 118 12.96 -29.33 -1.46
N GLN A 119 14.18 -29.07 -0.96
CA GLN A 119 14.73 -27.73 -0.82
C GLN A 119 14.98 -27.09 -2.19
N ARG A 120 15.56 -27.84 -3.13
CA ARG A 120 15.80 -27.34 -4.51
C ARG A 120 14.49 -27.01 -5.23
N GLN A 121 13.50 -27.90 -5.16
CA GLN A 121 12.17 -27.64 -5.74
C GLN A 121 11.48 -26.41 -5.12
N ARG A 122 11.66 -26.18 -3.81
CA ARG A 122 11.13 -24.98 -3.15
C ARG A 122 11.82 -23.72 -3.66
N GLU A 123 13.14 -23.76 -3.80
CA GLU A 123 13.93 -22.63 -4.30
C GLU A 123 13.58 -22.29 -5.76
N GLU A 124 13.39 -23.30 -6.61
CA GLU A 124 12.91 -23.12 -7.99
C GLU A 124 11.54 -22.44 -8.01
N ARG A 125 10.57 -22.91 -7.21
CA ARG A 125 9.25 -22.25 -7.10
C ARG A 125 9.35 -20.79 -6.65
N LEU A 126 10.16 -20.49 -5.64
CA LEU A 126 10.33 -19.11 -5.18
C LEU A 126 10.95 -18.22 -6.28
N ARG A 127 11.84 -18.76 -7.10
CA ARG A 127 12.40 -18.05 -8.26
C ARG A 127 11.36 -17.80 -9.34
N ASP A 128 10.54 -18.81 -9.67
CA ASP A 128 9.46 -18.68 -10.64
C ASP A 128 8.41 -17.66 -10.18
N GLU A 129 8.02 -17.73 -8.90
CA GLU A 129 7.09 -16.77 -8.31
C GLU A 129 7.66 -15.34 -8.31
N ALA A 130 8.95 -15.17 -7.99
CA ALA A 130 9.62 -13.87 -8.03
C ALA A 130 9.67 -13.31 -9.47
N ALA A 131 9.99 -14.14 -10.46
CA ALA A 131 9.99 -13.74 -11.86
C ALA A 131 8.59 -13.30 -12.33
N ALA A 132 7.56 -14.08 -11.99
CA ALA A 132 6.18 -13.74 -12.32
C ALA A 132 5.74 -12.39 -11.69
N ILE A 133 6.15 -12.09 -10.45
CA ILE A 133 5.87 -10.79 -9.82
C ILE A 133 6.56 -9.65 -10.58
N VAL A 134 7.83 -9.82 -10.97
CA VAL A 134 8.57 -8.82 -11.75
C VAL A 134 7.87 -8.55 -13.09
N GLU A 135 7.36 -9.58 -13.77
CA GLU A 135 6.59 -9.45 -15.01
C GLU A 135 5.25 -8.72 -14.78
N GLN A 136 4.52 -9.07 -13.72
CA GLN A 136 3.21 -8.45 -13.38
C GLN A 136 3.30 -6.94 -13.19
N VAL A 137 4.41 -6.44 -12.60
CA VAL A 137 4.62 -5.00 -12.44
C VAL A 137 5.25 -4.34 -13.68
N GLY A 138 5.56 -5.10 -14.74
CA GLY A 138 6.11 -4.57 -15.99
C GLY A 138 7.62 -4.32 -15.98
N LEU A 139 8.37 -4.98 -15.09
CA LEU A 139 9.83 -4.85 -14.97
C LEU A 139 10.61 -6.01 -15.58
N ALA A 140 9.99 -6.86 -16.43
CA ALA A 140 10.64 -8.02 -17.04
C ALA A 140 11.94 -7.66 -17.76
N ALA A 141 11.95 -6.58 -18.57
CA ALA A 141 13.14 -6.11 -19.28
C ALA A 141 14.26 -5.58 -18.36
N ARG A 142 13.93 -5.31 -17.08
CA ARG A 142 14.85 -4.79 -16.05
C ARG A 142 15.23 -5.86 -15.01
N MET A 143 14.82 -7.10 -15.18
CA MET A 143 14.97 -8.17 -14.19
C MET A 143 16.39 -8.30 -13.61
N ASN A 144 17.40 -8.18 -14.47
CA ASN A 144 18.83 -8.31 -14.13
C ASN A 144 19.54 -6.97 -13.92
N VAL A 145 18.80 -5.85 -13.97
CA VAL A 145 19.37 -4.50 -13.74
C VAL A 145 19.44 -4.23 -12.25
N GLU A 146 20.52 -3.62 -11.78
CA GLU A 146 20.67 -3.19 -10.39
C GLU A 146 19.65 -2.10 -10.06
N ALA A 147 19.10 -2.15 -8.87
CA ALA A 147 18.05 -1.24 -8.43
C ALA A 147 18.51 0.24 -8.42
N ASP A 148 19.80 0.49 -8.23
CA ASP A 148 20.39 1.84 -8.23
C ASP A 148 20.36 2.51 -9.61
N SER A 149 20.20 1.72 -10.68
CA SER A 149 20.17 2.21 -12.07
C SER A 149 18.75 2.44 -12.60
N LEU A 150 17.72 2.19 -11.76
CA LEU A 150 16.33 2.36 -12.14
C LEU A 150 15.90 3.83 -12.12
N SER A 151 14.99 4.19 -13.02
CA SER A 151 14.29 5.48 -12.96
C SER A 151 13.38 5.54 -11.71
N CYS A 152 12.89 6.75 -11.38
CA CYS A 152 11.96 6.90 -10.27
C CYS A 152 10.70 6.05 -10.44
N GLY A 153 10.13 6.02 -11.64
CA GLY A 153 8.96 5.19 -11.96
C GLY A 153 9.24 3.70 -11.82
N GLU A 154 10.40 3.22 -12.33
CA GLU A 154 10.80 1.81 -12.20
C GLU A 154 11.03 1.43 -10.74
N LEU A 155 11.61 2.33 -9.92
CA LEU A 155 11.76 2.11 -8.47
C LEU A 155 10.41 1.96 -7.78
N ARG A 156 9.41 2.77 -8.12
CA ARG A 156 8.05 2.63 -7.55
C ARG A 156 7.40 1.31 -7.94
N LEU A 157 7.58 0.86 -9.18
CA LEU A 157 7.12 -0.47 -9.60
C LEU A 157 7.83 -1.60 -8.83
N LEU A 158 9.14 -1.45 -8.57
CA LEU A 158 9.88 -2.41 -7.75
C LEU A 158 9.39 -2.44 -6.29
N GLU A 159 9.05 -1.31 -5.69
CA GLU A 159 8.44 -1.24 -4.35
C GLU A 159 7.10 -2.00 -4.30
N VAL A 160 6.27 -1.84 -5.34
CA VAL A 160 5.02 -2.60 -5.48
C VAL A 160 5.33 -4.10 -5.60
N ALA A 161 6.32 -4.51 -6.39
CA ALA A 161 6.74 -5.90 -6.54
C ALA A 161 7.21 -6.51 -5.21
N ILE A 162 8.01 -5.78 -4.43
CA ILE A 162 8.46 -6.18 -3.09
C ILE A 162 7.25 -6.39 -2.15
N ALA A 163 6.27 -5.48 -2.19
CA ALA A 163 5.07 -5.63 -1.38
C ALA A 163 4.22 -6.84 -1.81
N LEU A 164 4.08 -7.09 -3.11
CA LEU A 164 3.40 -8.27 -3.67
C LEU A 164 4.07 -9.59 -3.25
N SER A 165 5.39 -9.59 -3.07
CA SER A 165 6.15 -10.77 -2.62
C SER A 165 5.70 -11.27 -1.24
N ALA A 166 5.09 -10.40 -0.43
CA ALA A 166 4.51 -10.78 0.86
C ALA A 166 3.13 -11.46 0.74
N GLY A 167 2.58 -11.62 -0.47
CA GLY A 167 1.28 -12.24 -0.71
C GLY A 167 0.10 -11.47 -0.11
N PRO A 168 -0.05 -10.16 -0.38
CA PRO A 168 -1.09 -9.34 0.21
C PRO A 168 -2.49 -9.78 -0.26
N ARG A 169 -3.44 -9.84 0.66
CA ARG A 169 -4.87 -9.84 0.32
C ARG A 169 -5.40 -8.40 0.20
N LEU A 170 -4.94 -7.51 1.09
CA LEU A 170 -5.16 -6.06 1.04
C LEU A 170 -3.81 -5.37 0.93
N LEU A 171 -3.58 -4.67 -0.19
CA LEU A 171 -2.38 -3.87 -0.43
C LEU A 171 -2.67 -2.41 -0.10
N MET A 172 -1.88 -1.84 0.79
CA MET A 172 -1.93 -0.42 1.14
C MET A 172 -0.73 0.31 0.53
N LEU A 173 -0.99 1.31 -0.29
CA LEU A 173 0.01 2.11 -0.97
C LEU A 173 0.01 3.54 -0.40
N ASP A 174 1.16 3.97 0.08
CA ASP A 174 1.33 5.28 0.71
C ASP A 174 2.15 6.20 -0.21
N GLU A 175 1.45 7.09 -0.89
CA GLU A 175 1.96 8.06 -1.87
C GLU A 175 2.86 7.42 -2.96
N PRO A 176 2.40 6.34 -3.64
CA PRO A 176 3.24 5.64 -4.60
C PRO A 176 3.58 6.47 -5.85
N ALA A 177 2.82 7.53 -6.15
CA ALA A 177 3.12 8.42 -7.27
C ALA A 177 4.01 9.62 -6.88
N ALA A 178 4.51 9.68 -5.64
CA ALA A 178 5.38 10.78 -5.23
C ALA A 178 6.67 10.84 -6.07
N GLY A 179 6.92 11.98 -6.71
CA GLY A 179 8.08 12.21 -7.57
C GLY A 179 7.95 11.68 -9.00
N LEU A 180 6.82 11.10 -9.39
CA LEU A 180 6.57 10.62 -10.74
C LEU A 180 6.10 11.76 -11.66
N ASN A 181 6.54 11.69 -12.91
CA ASN A 181 5.93 12.49 -13.98
C ASN A 181 4.56 11.88 -14.39
N THR A 182 3.82 12.60 -15.24
CA THR A 182 2.46 12.19 -15.64
C THR A 182 2.43 10.81 -16.31
N GLN A 183 3.39 10.51 -17.17
CA GLN A 183 3.46 9.23 -17.90
C GLN A 183 3.78 8.06 -16.93
N GLU A 184 4.73 8.25 -16.02
CA GLU A 184 5.07 7.26 -15.00
C GLU A 184 3.90 7.00 -14.05
N ALA A 185 3.17 8.05 -13.64
CA ALA A 185 1.98 7.91 -12.81
C ALA A 185 0.85 7.12 -13.53
N GLN A 186 0.63 7.39 -14.82
CA GLN A 186 -0.32 6.61 -15.63
C GLN A 186 0.11 5.14 -15.78
N GLN A 187 1.41 4.89 -16.01
CA GLN A 187 1.95 3.53 -16.07
C GLN A 187 1.71 2.78 -14.75
N LEU A 188 2.00 3.42 -13.62
CA LEU A 188 1.72 2.88 -12.29
C LEU A 188 0.22 2.58 -12.13
N GLY A 189 -0.66 3.52 -12.49
CA GLY A 189 -2.11 3.33 -12.46
C GLY A 189 -2.58 2.11 -13.23
N GLY A 190 -2.05 1.92 -14.46
CA GLY A 190 -2.31 0.74 -15.28
C GLY A 190 -1.84 -0.57 -14.62
N VAL A 191 -0.70 -0.55 -13.91
CA VAL A 191 -0.22 -1.70 -13.14
C VAL A 191 -1.17 -2.00 -11.98
N LEU A 192 -1.54 -1.00 -11.18
CA LEU A 192 -2.44 -1.19 -10.03
C LEU A 192 -3.79 -1.80 -10.45
N LYS A 193 -4.38 -1.32 -11.54
CA LYS A 193 -5.63 -1.88 -12.09
C LYS A 193 -5.47 -3.35 -12.50
N ARG A 194 -4.36 -3.73 -13.14
CA ARG A 194 -4.11 -5.13 -13.53
C ARG A 194 -3.91 -6.06 -12.33
N LEU A 195 -3.32 -5.57 -11.25
CA LEU A 195 -3.10 -6.35 -10.02
C LEU A 195 -4.39 -6.63 -9.26
N MET A 196 -5.42 -5.79 -9.41
CA MET A 196 -6.73 -6.01 -8.79
C MET A 196 -7.40 -7.27 -9.34
N GLY A 197 -7.86 -8.12 -8.41
CA GLY A 197 -8.54 -9.38 -8.74
C GLY A 197 -7.61 -10.51 -9.22
N THR A 198 -6.34 -10.20 -9.55
CA THR A 198 -5.35 -11.22 -9.94
C THR A 198 -4.36 -11.52 -8.81
N SER A 199 -3.78 -10.50 -8.21
CA SER A 199 -2.73 -10.63 -7.19
C SER A 199 -3.15 -10.09 -5.83
N VAL A 200 -4.15 -9.20 -5.78
CA VAL A 200 -4.70 -8.64 -4.54
C VAL A 200 -6.22 -8.62 -4.57
N GLU A 201 -6.85 -8.77 -3.41
CA GLU A 201 -8.31 -8.76 -3.28
C GLU A 201 -8.87 -7.33 -3.14
N ALA A 202 -8.09 -6.38 -2.62
CA ALA A 202 -8.45 -4.97 -2.49
C ALA A 202 -7.20 -4.10 -2.35
N MET A 203 -7.34 -2.79 -2.60
CA MET A 203 -6.28 -1.81 -2.38
C MET A 203 -6.79 -0.60 -1.58
N LEU A 204 -5.93 -0.07 -0.72
CA LEU A 204 -6.06 1.27 -0.14
C LEU A 204 -4.93 2.13 -0.68
N LEU A 205 -5.28 3.18 -1.41
CA LEU A 205 -4.34 4.13 -1.99
C LEU A 205 -4.41 5.44 -1.20
N VAL A 206 -3.33 5.84 -0.55
CA VAL A 206 -3.19 7.21 -0.02
C VAL A 206 -2.41 8.01 -1.02
N GLU A 207 -3.00 9.08 -1.53
CA GLU A 207 -2.43 9.86 -2.62
C GLU A 207 -2.86 11.32 -2.59
N HIS A 208 -2.04 12.17 -3.18
CA HIS A 208 -2.33 13.56 -3.47
C HIS A 208 -2.31 13.87 -4.99
N ASN A 209 -1.85 12.93 -5.81
CA ASN A 209 -1.94 13.03 -7.27
C ASN A 209 -3.38 12.74 -7.73
N MET A 210 -4.16 13.81 -7.91
CA MET A 210 -5.59 13.69 -8.25
C MET A 210 -5.83 13.01 -9.59
N ALA A 211 -4.91 13.13 -10.56
CA ALA A 211 -5.06 12.46 -11.86
C ALA A 211 -5.02 10.94 -11.68
N LEU A 212 -4.05 10.41 -10.92
CA LEU A 212 -3.97 8.99 -10.60
C LEU A 212 -5.19 8.55 -9.78
N VAL A 213 -5.56 9.29 -8.74
CA VAL A 213 -6.72 8.97 -7.89
C VAL A 213 -8.00 8.84 -8.70
N MET A 214 -8.31 9.82 -9.55
CA MET A 214 -9.51 9.82 -10.40
C MET A 214 -9.50 8.71 -11.44
N GLU A 215 -8.31 8.28 -11.88
CA GLU A 215 -8.18 7.22 -12.87
C GLU A 215 -8.38 5.82 -12.28
N VAL A 216 -7.83 5.55 -11.08
CA VAL A 216 -7.75 4.17 -10.57
C VAL A 216 -8.79 3.83 -9.50
N SER A 217 -9.41 4.82 -8.86
CA SER A 217 -10.27 4.59 -7.69
C SER A 217 -11.69 4.21 -8.10
N ASP A 218 -12.25 3.21 -7.41
CA ASP A 218 -13.67 2.91 -7.45
C ASP A 218 -14.44 3.83 -6.49
N ARG A 219 -13.81 4.16 -5.35
CA ARG A 219 -14.37 5.05 -4.32
C ARG A 219 -13.27 5.84 -3.64
N ILE A 220 -13.61 7.03 -3.19
CA ILE A 220 -12.70 7.96 -2.54
C ILE A 220 -13.28 8.35 -1.19
N VAL A 221 -12.43 8.35 -0.15
CA VAL A 221 -12.69 8.93 1.17
C VAL A 221 -11.82 10.17 1.31
N VAL A 222 -12.43 11.28 1.71
CA VAL A 222 -11.75 12.57 1.88
C VAL A 222 -11.65 12.90 3.35
N LEU A 223 -10.42 13.12 3.81
CA LEU A 223 -10.15 13.63 5.17
C LEU A 223 -9.80 15.12 5.11
N ASN A 224 -10.24 15.85 6.14
CA ASN A 224 -9.81 17.21 6.42
C ASN A 224 -9.76 17.42 7.94
N PHE A 225 -8.67 17.97 8.48
CA PHE A 225 -8.46 18.19 9.91
C PHE A 225 -8.84 16.98 10.78
N GLY A 226 -8.43 15.79 10.37
CA GLY A 226 -8.67 14.54 11.09
C GLY A 226 -10.10 14.00 11.02
N ARG A 227 -10.97 14.54 10.18
CA ARG A 227 -12.37 14.12 10.01
C ARG A 227 -12.66 13.71 8.57
N LYS A 228 -13.56 12.76 8.40
CA LYS A 228 -14.10 12.44 7.07
C LYS A 228 -15.11 13.51 6.65
N ILE A 229 -14.83 14.20 5.55
CA ILE A 229 -15.71 15.25 5.01
C ILE A 229 -16.53 14.79 3.81
N ALA A 230 -16.07 13.77 3.07
CA ALA A 230 -16.77 13.19 1.94
C ALA A 230 -16.39 11.73 1.72
N GLU A 231 -17.28 10.99 1.08
CA GLU A 231 -17.06 9.64 0.59
C GLU A 231 -17.98 9.38 -0.60
N GLY A 232 -17.46 8.86 -1.71
CA GLY A 232 -18.25 8.58 -2.91
C GLY A 232 -17.41 8.14 -4.10
N ALA A 233 -18.05 7.98 -5.25
CA ALA A 233 -17.35 7.76 -6.51
C ALA A 233 -16.50 8.99 -6.88
N PRO A 234 -15.44 8.82 -7.72
CA PRO A 234 -14.59 9.94 -8.13
C PRO A 234 -15.37 11.16 -8.65
N ALA A 235 -16.40 10.93 -9.45
CA ALA A 235 -17.23 12.02 -10.00
C ALA A 235 -17.98 12.80 -8.92
N ASP A 236 -18.49 12.12 -7.88
CA ASP A 236 -19.22 12.75 -6.78
C ASP A 236 -18.28 13.58 -5.91
N VAL A 237 -17.12 13.03 -5.59
CA VAL A 237 -16.09 13.71 -4.78
C VAL A 237 -15.54 14.94 -5.49
N ARG A 238 -15.33 14.86 -6.80
CA ARG A 238 -14.83 16.00 -7.60
C ARG A 238 -15.76 17.22 -7.53
N ASN A 239 -17.06 16.99 -7.46
CA ASN A 239 -18.09 18.05 -7.47
C ASN A 239 -18.56 18.43 -6.06
N ASN A 240 -18.00 17.85 -5.01
CA ASN A 240 -18.41 18.11 -3.63
C ASN A 240 -17.85 19.45 -3.15
N SER A 241 -18.73 20.37 -2.73
CA SER A 241 -18.35 21.72 -2.29
C SER A 241 -17.41 21.70 -1.08
N ALA A 242 -17.63 20.83 -0.09
CA ALA A 242 -16.76 20.71 1.07
C ALA A 242 -15.34 20.22 0.70
N VAL A 243 -15.23 19.37 -0.32
CA VAL A 243 -13.94 18.92 -0.85
C VAL A 243 -13.23 20.05 -1.58
N ILE A 244 -13.95 20.77 -2.45
CA ILE A 244 -13.40 21.92 -3.18
C ILE A 244 -12.90 22.98 -2.19
N GLU A 245 -13.68 23.33 -1.18
CA GLU A 245 -13.30 24.28 -0.13
C GLU A 245 -12.05 23.83 0.64
N ALA A 246 -11.97 22.53 1.02
CA ALA A 246 -10.83 22.00 1.75
C ALA A 246 -9.51 22.08 0.98
N TYR A 247 -9.56 22.02 -0.36
CA TYR A 247 -8.37 22.16 -1.22
C TYR A 247 -8.08 23.59 -1.67
N LEU A 248 -9.11 24.42 -1.89
CA LEU A 248 -8.95 25.83 -2.32
C LEU A 248 -8.77 26.80 -1.15
N GLY A 249 -9.30 26.48 0.03
CA GLY A 249 -9.17 27.31 1.23
C GLY A 249 -7.79 27.28 1.89
N MET A 250 -6.82 26.54 1.34
CA MET A 250 -5.43 26.55 1.81
C MET A 250 -4.64 27.65 1.08
N PRO A 251 -3.97 28.58 1.81
CA PRO A 251 -3.03 29.49 1.18
C PRO A 251 -1.96 28.67 0.48
N ALA A 252 -1.64 29.02 -0.77
CA ALA A 252 -0.53 28.45 -1.51
C ALA A 252 0.77 28.68 -0.70
N THR A 253 1.37 27.59 -0.21
CA THR A 253 2.68 27.60 0.41
C THR A 253 3.77 27.40 -0.64
#